data_494dce9c73c0e6a7eb9e8438aa6bdae3
#
_entry.id   494dce9c73c0e6a7eb9e8438aa6bdae3
#
_cell.length_a   1.000
_cell.length_b   1.000
_cell.length_c   1.000
_cell.angle_alpha   90.00
_cell.angle_beta   90.00
_cell.angle_gamma   90.00
#
_symmetry.space_group_name_H-M   'P 1'
#
loop_
_entity.id
_entity.type
_entity.pdbx_description
1 polymer ?
#
loop_
_entity_poly.entity_id
_entity_poly.type
_entity_poly.pdbx_seq_one_letter_code
_entity_poly.pdbx_strand_id
1 'polypeptide(L)'
;MFDFNSVKVDNDGGQKIYDEILYREEIEKLQKHFPYDKFYIKDHKIVCNGGLIIDSSITLEKLPDNLQLNYLDVRRDSKLKVLPNNLTVNTLTINNDLITKLAHNLTVIGRLEASFSNITKLPDDLSVNYLDMQHSSKLKYISENIKYFIYLNISFCNNIKKLPDDLVISDILNISFSSIRKLPNNLHARVLHMKNTKIKELPLDLAVTDAIFIGEDMTNIKNFDIFKDKIKII
;
A
#
# COMPACT_ATOMS: atom_id res chain seq x y z
N MET A 1 -19.60 -16.40 37.50
CA MET A 1 -20.40 -16.49 36.28
C MET A 1 -21.20 -15.20 36.20
N PHE A 2 -20.76 -14.23 35.39
CA PHE A 2 -21.48 -12.95 35.27
C PHE A 2 -22.67 -13.15 34.34
N ASP A 3 -23.85 -12.76 34.82
CA ASP A 3 -25.10 -12.83 34.05
C ASP A 3 -25.20 -11.60 33.13
N PHE A 4 -24.95 -11.80 31.85
CA PHE A 4 -24.95 -10.77 30.81
C PHE A 4 -26.33 -10.21 30.43
N ASN A 5 -27.43 -10.79 30.99
CA ASN A 5 -28.80 -10.42 30.63
C ASN A 5 -29.40 -9.27 31.46
N SER A 6 -28.65 -8.73 32.43
CA SER A 6 -29.19 -7.71 33.36
C SER A 6 -28.63 -6.29 33.17
N VAL A 7 -27.72 -6.07 32.20
CA VAL A 7 -27.14 -4.75 32.00
C VAL A 7 -27.87 -4.01 30.88
N LYS A 8 -28.80 -3.13 31.26
CA LYS A 8 -29.25 -2.05 30.34
C LYS A 8 -28.08 -1.08 30.18
N VAL A 9 -27.37 -1.17 29.07
CA VAL A 9 -26.27 -0.31 28.75
C VAL A 9 -26.70 0.61 27.63
N ASP A 10 -26.48 1.89 27.80
CA ASP A 10 -26.54 2.87 26.69
C ASP A 10 -25.66 2.38 25.55
N ASN A 11 -26.08 2.56 24.30
CA ASN A 11 -25.42 1.99 23.11
C ASN A 11 -23.90 2.21 23.07
N ASP A 12 -23.39 3.27 23.65
CA ASP A 12 -21.97 3.63 23.70
C ASP A 12 -21.19 2.91 24.82
N GLY A 13 -21.79 2.81 26.01
CA GLY A 13 -21.16 2.13 27.16
C GLY A 13 -21.04 0.61 26.99
N GLY A 14 -22.01 -0.04 26.34
CA GLY A 14 -22.00 -1.48 26.07
C GLY A 14 -20.93 -1.85 25.05
N GLN A 15 -20.77 -1.08 24.03
CA GLN A 15 -19.73 -1.31 23.02
C GLN A 15 -18.33 -1.14 23.60
N LYS A 16 -18.12 -0.14 24.45
CA LYS A 16 -16.84 0.07 25.14
C LYS A 16 -16.45 -1.10 26.03
N ILE A 17 -17.39 -1.65 26.80
CA ILE A 17 -17.15 -2.84 27.64
C ILE A 17 -16.82 -4.05 26.76
N TYR A 18 -17.54 -4.24 25.65
CA TYR A 18 -17.30 -5.32 24.72
C TYR A 18 -15.90 -5.23 24.10
N ASP A 19 -15.47 -4.05 23.67
CA ASP A 19 -14.15 -3.83 23.12
C ASP A 19 -13.05 -4.09 24.15
N GLU A 20 -13.23 -3.65 25.39
CA GLU A 20 -12.27 -3.90 26.48
C GLU A 20 -12.11 -5.40 26.76
N ILE A 21 -13.18 -6.18 26.71
CA ILE A 21 -13.12 -7.63 26.87
C ILE A 21 -12.44 -8.28 25.65
N LEU A 22 -12.90 -7.94 24.44
CA LEU A 22 -12.43 -8.53 23.20
C LEU A 22 -10.94 -8.29 22.96
N TYR A 23 -10.45 -7.08 23.25
CA TYR A 23 -9.06 -6.70 22.95
C TYR A 23 -8.08 -6.92 24.11
N ARG A 24 -8.55 -7.22 25.32
CA ARG A 24 -7.67 -7.46 26.47
C ARG A 24 -6.66 -8.56 26.21
N GLU A 25 -7.11 -9.72 25.78
CA GLU A 25 -6.23 -10.86 25.48
C GLU A 25 -5.25 -10.56 24.34
N GLU A 26 -5.72 -9.82 23.32
CA GLU A 26 -4.87 -9.44 22.20
C GLU A 26 -3.78 -8.44 22.63
N ILE A 27 -4.12 -7.48 23.48
CA ILE A 27 -3.17 -6.52 24.07
C ILE A 27 -2.16 -7.26 24.95
N GLU A 28 -2.59 -8.22 25.77
CA GLU A 28 -1.67 -9.01 26.59
C GLU A 28 -0.69 -9.83 25.73
N LYS A 29 -1.14 -10.39 24.62
CA LYS A 29 -0.27 -11.08 23.65
C LYS A 29 0.74 -10.13 23.03
N LEU A 30 0.29 -8.95 22.58
CA LEU A 30 1.18 -7.93 22.05
C LEU A 30 2.21 -7.47 23.09
N GLN A 31 1.77 -7.22 24.34
CA GLN A 31 2.63 -6.75 25.42
C GLN A 31 3.75 -7.75 25.77
N LYS A 32 3.53 -9.05 25.61
CA LYS A 32 4.56 -10.08 25.79
C LYS A 32 5.68 -9.99 24.75
N HIS A 33 5.35 -9.61 23.52
CA HIS A 33 6.33 -9.49 22.42
C HIS A 33 6.94 -8.10 22.33
N PHE A 34 6.21 -7.08 22.79
CA PHE A 34 6.58 -5.68 22.75
C PHE A 34 6.46 -5.05 24.15
N PRO A 35 7.33 -5.44 25.11
CA PRO A 35 7.18 -5.07 26.52
C PRO A 35 7.36 -3.57 26.81
N TYR A 36 8.00 -2.85 25.91
CA TYR A 36 8.26 -1.41 26.05
C TYR A 36 7.21 -0.52 25.36
N ASP A 37 6.34 -1.12 24.55
CA ASP A 37 5.28 -0.41 23.85
C ASP A 37 4.02 -0.37 24.70
N LYS A 38 3.27 0.73 24.58
CA LYS A 38 2.01 0.92 25.31
C LYS A 38 0.83 0.76 24.35
N PHE A 39 0.00 -0.23 24.62
CA PHE A 39 -1.24 -0.48 23.90
C PHE A 39 -2.44 -0.03 24.71
N TYR A 40 -3.40 0.60 24.05
CA TYR A 40 -4.67 1.03 24.65
C TYR A 40 -5.79 0.96 23.62
N ILE A 41 -7.03 1.05 24.08
CA ILE A 41 -8.22 0.99 23.23
C ILE A 41 -8.71 2.40 22.98
N LYS A 42 -8.93 2.76 21.73
CA LYS A 42 -9.53 4.03 21.31
C LYS A 42 -10.30 3.81 20.00
N ASP A 43 -11.54 4.33 19.92
CA ASP A 43 -12.39 4.30 18.73
C ASP A 43 -12.47 2.88 18.11
N HIS A 44 -12.72 1.86 18.94
CA HIS A 44 -12.79 0.43 18.57
C HIS A 44 -11.51 -0.12 17.93
N LYS A 45 -10.37 0.48 18.23
CA LYS A 45 -9.06 0.03 17.76
C LYS A 45 -8.09 -0.21 18.92
N ILE A 46 -7.16 -1.14 18.71
CA ILE A 46 -5.96 -1.26 19.54
C ILE A 46 -4.95 -0.25 19.01
N VAL A 47 -4.60 0.72 19.83
CA VAL A 47 -3.71 1.84 19.45
C VAL A 47 -2.36 1.68 20.13
N CYS A 48 -1.29 1.87 19.36
CA CYS A 48 0.06 2.11 19.85
C CYS A 48 0.61 3.37 19.17
N ASN A 49 0.97 4.38 19.95
CA ASN A 49 1.53 5.64 19.41
C ASN A 49 2.93 5.45 18.81
N GLY A 50 3.60 4.37 19.18
CA GLY A 50 4.84 3.92 18.57
C GLY A 50 4.59 3.12 17.29
N GLY A 51 5.52 2.24 16.99
CA GLY A 51 5.41 1.33 15.87
C GLY A 51 5.97 -0.04 16.23
N LEU A 52 5.67 -1.03 15.42
CA LEU A 52 6.11 -2.39 15.63
C LEU A 52 7.12 -2.79 14.57
N ILE A 53 8.18 -3.45 15.01
CA ILE A 53 9.15 -4.13 14.15
C ILE A 53 8.94 -5.63 14.32
N ILE A 54 8.61 -6.30 13.23
CA ILE A 54 8.36 -7.75 13.22
C ILE A 54 9.54 -8.41 12.51
N ASP A 55 10.45 -8.95 13.27
CA ASP A 55 11.61 -9.71 12.80
C ASP A 55 11.58 -11.17 13.30
N SER A 56 12.68 -11.88 13.18
CA SER A 56 12.80 -13.30 13.60
C SER A 56 12.61 -13.55 15.09
N SER A 57 12.80 -12.53 15.93
CA SER A 57 12.57 -12.62 17.39
C SER A 57 11.09 -12.65 17.75
N ILE A 58 10.23 -12.12 16.87
CA ILE A 58 8.79 -12.11 17.07
C ILE A 58 8.17 -13.37 16.49
N THR A 59 7.60 -14.19 17.36
CA THR A 59 7.04 -15.50 16.97
C THR A 59 5.60 -15.43 16.46
N LEU A 60 4.98 -14.24 16.42
CA LEU A 60 3.64 -14.04 15.94
C LEU A 60 3.54 -14.28 14.44
N GLU A 61 2.64 -15.15 14.02
CA GLU A 61 2.27 -15.38 12.60
C GLU A 61 1.16 -14.44 12.14
N LYS A 62 0.42 -13.85 13.08
CA LYS A 62 -0.67 -12.90 12.85
C LYS A 62 -0.67 -11.85 13.96
N LEU A 63 -0.92 -10.59 13.59
CA LEU A 63 -1.25 -9.49 14.49
C LEU A 63 -2.78 -9.38 14.64
N PRO A 64 -3.31 -8.85 15.76
CA PRO A 64 -4.75 -8.61 15.91
C PRO A 64 -5.27 -7.62 14.87
N ASP A 65 -6.51 -7.80 14.46
CA ASP A 65 -7.20 -6.86 13.59
C ASP A 65 -7.50 -5.52 14.32
N ASN A 66 -7.88 -4.49 13.61
CA ASN A 66 -8.19 -3.15 14.14
C ASN A 66 -7.01 -2.46 14.84
N LEU A 67 -5.79 -2.67 14.35
CA LEU A 67 -4.60 -1.97 14.86
C LEU A 67 -4.47 -0.55 14.30
N GLN A 68 -4.04 0.37 15.16
CA GLN A 68 -3.57 1.69 14.76
C GLN A 68 -2.17 1.94 15.31
N LEU A 69 -1.21 2.17 14.41
CA LEU A 69 0.21 2.29 14.69
C LEU A 69 0.80 3.53 14.01
N ASN A 70 1.92 4.04 14.53
CA ASN A 70 2.69 5.02 13.77
C ASN A 70 3.44 4.33 12.61
N TYR A 71 4.12 3.22 12.89
CA TYR A 71 4.73 2.42 11.81
C TYR A 71 4.60 0.92 12.07
N LEU A 72 4.64 0.15 10.98
CA LEU A 72 4.79 -1.31 11.01
C LEU A 72 5.89 -1.69 10.02
N ASP A 73 6.98 -2.26 10.53
CA ASP A 73 8.10 -2.76 9.74
C ASP A 73 8.11 -4.29 9.81
N VAL A 74 7.72 -4.94 8.71
CA VAL A 74 7.71 -6.40 8.60
C VAL A 74 8.97 -6.84 7.86
N ARG A 75 9.93 -7.34 8.61
CA ARG A 75 11.24 -7.74 8.12
C ARG A 75 11.20 -9.10 7.43
N ARG A 76 12.22 -9.35 6.62
CA ARG A 76 12.34 -10.53 5.76
C ARG A 76 12.30 -11.85 6.52
N ASP A 77 12.92 -11.89 7.69
CA ASP A 77 13.04 -13.06 8.57
C ASP A 77 11.87 -13.24 9.52
N SER A 78 10.85 -12.37 9.45
CA SER A 78 9.65 -12.47 10.29
C SER A 78 8.78 -13.67 9.91
N LYS A 79 8.03 -14.16 10.89
CA LYS A 79 7.07 -15.27 10.71
C LYS A 79 5.66 -14.79 10.34
N LEU A 80 5.46 -13.47 10.23
CA LEU A 80 4.16 -12.90 9.93
C LEU A 80 3.72 -13.30 8.52
N LYS A 81 2.56 -13.93 8.42
CA LYS A 81 1.99 -14.44 7.15
C LYS A 81 0.92 -13.54 6.55
N VAL A 82 0.25 -12.78 7.42
CA VAL A 82 -0.86 -11.90 7.03
C VAL A 82 -0.81 -10.59 7.79
N LEU A 83 -1.17 -9.50 7.12
CA LEU A 83 -1.40 -8.22 7.77
C LEU A 83 -2.77 -8.23 8.47
N PRO A 84 -2.95 -7.49 9.58
CA PRO A 84 -4.24 -7.35 10.23
C PRO A 84 -5.24 -6.57 9.37
N ASN A 85 -6.51 -6.97 9.39
CA ASN A 85 -7.57 -6.20 8.76
C ASN A 85 -7.82 -4.90 9.53
N ASN A 86 -8.35 -3.89 8.85
CA ASN A 86 -8.62 -2.55 9.39
C ASN A 86 -7.36 -1.89 10.02
N LEU A 87 -6.16 -2.26 9.52
CA LEU A 87 -4.92 -1.64 9.93
C LEU A 87 -4.89 -0.18 9.48
N THR A 88 -4.64 0.71 10.43
CA THR A 88 -4.31 2.12 10.16
C THR A 88 -2.88 2.38 10.59
N VAL A 89 -2.04 2.85 9.69
CA VAL A 89 -0.62 3.09 9.97
C VAL A 89 -0.11 4.29 9.18
N ASN A 90 0.83 5.04 9.75
CA ASN A 90 1.46 6.13 9.00
C ASN A 90 2.49 5.58 7.99
N THR A 91 3.38 4.70 8.43
CA THR A 91 4.36 4.05 7.53
C THR A 91 4.25 2.54 7.64
N LEU A 92 4.12 1.86 6.50
CA LEU A 92 4.14 0.40 6.40
C LEU A 92 5.29 -0.03 5.49
N THR A 93 6.21 -0.82 6.05
CA THR A 93 7.28 -1.47 5.30
C THR A 93 7.05 -2.97 5.29
N ILE A 94 7.00 -3.57 4.11
CA ILE A 94 6.83 -5.01 3.89
C ILE A 94 8.04 -5.52 3.14
N ASN A 95 9.00 -6.05 3.89
CA ASN A 95 10.18 -6.73 3.34
C ASN A 95 10.12 -8.22 3.73
N ASN A 96 9.03 -8.90 3.31
CA ASN A 96 8.72 -10.26 3.74
C ASN A 96 8.10 -11.05 2.57
N ASP A 97 8.60 -12.25 2.35
CA ASP A 97 8.16 -13.11 1.24
C ASP A 97 6.87 -13.90 1.52
N LEU A 98 6.45 -13.98 2.79
CA LEU A 98 5.26 -14.73 3.22
C LEU A 98 3.97 -13.94 2.98
N ILE A 99 4.04 -12.59 3.00
CA ILE A 99 2.89 -11.73 2.77
C ILE A 99 2.66 -11.60 1.27
N THR A 100 1.58 -12.20 0.79
CA THR A 100 1.22 -12.22 -0.65
C THR A 100 -0.01 -11.37 -0.99
N LYS A 101 -0.67 -10.82 0.04
CA LYS A 101 -1.88 -10.00 -0.09
C LYS A 101 -1.84 -8.87 0.92
N LEU A 102 -2.35 -7.71 0.53
CA LEU A 102 -2.68 -6.65 1.48
C LEU A 102 -3.97 -6.99 2.22
N ALA A 103 -4.09 -6.52 3.45
CA ALA A 103 -5.26 -6.73 4.29
C ALA A 103 -6.47 -5.91 3.80
N HIS A 104 -7.66 -6.32 4.23
CA HIS A 104 -8.88 -5.54 4.01
C HIS A 104 -8.87 -4.24 4.81
N ASN A 105 -9.42 -3.17 4.22
CA ASN A 105 -9.50 -1.84 4.83
C ASN A 105 -8.15 -1.32 5.34
N LEU A 106 -7.06 -1.61 4.61
CA LEU A 106 -5.73 -1.11 4.94
C LEU A 106 -5.66 0.39 4.62
N THR A 107 -5.36 1.20 5.64
CA THR A 107 -5.12 2.63 5.51
C THR A 107 -3.67 2.95 5.85
N VAL A 108 -2.92 3.44 4.87
CA VAL A 108 -1.55 3.93 5.04
C VAL A 108 -1.54 5.44 4.80
N ILE A 109 -1.44 6.21 5.88
CA ILE A 109 -1.56 7.68 5.84
C ILE A 109 -0.37 8.31 5.10
N GLY A 110 0.84 7.86 5.40
CA GLY A 110 2.07 8.31 4.78
C GLY A 110 2.52 7.39 3.64
N ARG A 111 3.42 6.43 3.90
CA ARG A 111 4.09 5.65 2.87
C ARG A 111 3.92 4.14 3.07
N LEU A 112 3.60 3.42 1.98
CA LEU A 112 3.71 1.97 1.86
C LEU A 112 4.95 1.62 1.01
N GLU A 113 5.92 0.96 1.63
CA GLU A 113 7.11 0.40 1.00
C GLU A 113 7.00 -1.12 0.96
N ALA A 114 6.83 -1.68 -0.23
CA ALA A 114 6.69 -3.11 -0.45
C ALA A 114 7.49 -3.57 -1.68
N SER A 115 8.71 -3.02 -1.81
CA SER A 115 9.63 -3.40 -2.88
C SER A 115 10.06 -4.86 -2.75
N PHE A 116 10.28 -5.54 -3.89
CA PHE A 116 10.61 -6.97 -3.94
C PHE A 116 9.57 -7.89 -3.29
N SER A 117 8.35 -7.43 -3.07
CA SER A 117 7.31 -8.21 -2.40
C SER A 117 6.66 -9.25 -3.32
N ASN A 118 6.01 -10.23 -2.69
CA ASN A 118 5.19 -11.23 -3.36
C ASN A 118 3.70 -10.83 -3.47
N ILE A 119 3.36 -9.57 -3.20
CA ILE A 119 1.99 -9.07 -3.31
C ILE A 119 1.53 -9.14 -4.76
N THR A 120 0.34 -9.69 -4.97
CA THR A 120 -0.18 -9.98 -6.32
C THR A 120 -1.15 -8.94 -6.85
N LYS A 121 -1.83 -8.20 -5.95
CA LYS A 121 -2.81 -7.17 -6.30
C LYS A 121 -2.93 -6.07 -5.25
N LEU A 122 -3.30 -4.88 -5.70
CA LEU A 122 -3.79 -3.80 -4.84
C LEU A 122 -5.32 -3.86 -4.80
N PRO A 123 -5.94 -4.08 -3.62
CA PRO A 123 -7.39 -4.27 -3.49
C PRO A 123 -8.17 -2.95 -3.57
N ASP A 124 -9.49 -3.06 -3.71
CA ASP A 124 -10.41 -1.93 -3.89
C ASP A 124 -10.49 -1.00 -2.67
N ASP A 125 -10.29 -1.56 -1.49
CA ASP A 125 -10.41 -0.92 -0.18
C ASP A 125 -9.06 -0.42 0.39
N LEU A 126 -8.00 -0.40 -0.44
CA LEU A 126 -6.70 0.15 -0.07
C LEU A 126 -6.73 1.67 -0.09
N SER A 127 -6.35 2.29 1.01
CA SER A 127 -6.11 3.72 1.10
C SER A 127 -4.62 4.01 1.30
N VAL A 128 -3.96 4.56 0.27
CA VAL A 128 -2.53 4.92 0.30
C VAL A 128 -2.24 6.00 -0.73
N ASN A 129 -1.41 6.98 -0.35
CA ASN A 129 -0.99 8.05 -1.25
C ASN A 129 0.43 7.88 -1.81
N TYR A 130 1.35 7.32 -1.02
CA TYR A 130 2.74 7.06 -1.43
C TYR A 130 2.97 5.55 -1.46
N LEU A 131 3.14 5.00 -2.66
CA LEU A 131 3.33 3.56 -2.85
C LEU A 131 4.61 3.27 -3.62
N ASP A 132 5.53 2.52 -2.99
CA ASP A 132 6.70 1.95 -3.64
C ASP A 132 6.63 0.43 -3.62
N MET A 133 6.52 -0.16 -4.82
CA MET A 133 6.49 -1.60 -5.05
C MET A 133 7.48 -2.02 -6.14
N GLN A 134 8.57 -1.28 -6.30
CA GLN A 134 9.57 -1.62 -7.32
C GLN A 134 10.04 -3.07 -7.17
N HIS A 135 10.38 -3.73 -8.28
CA HIS A 135 10.81 -5.14 -8.33
C HIS A 135 9.78 -6.16 -7.81
N SER A 136 8.53 -5.77 -7.53
CA SER A 136 7.46 -6.70 -7.09
C SER A 136 6.92 -7.47 -8.31
N SER A 137 7.69 -8.44 -8.75
CA SER A 137 7.41 -9.19 -9.99
C SER A 137 6.09 -9.98 -9.97
N LYS A 138 5.51 -10.21 -8.80
CA LYS A 138 4.22 -10.90 -8.65
C LYS A 138 3.01 -9.97 -8.81
N LEU A 139 3.19 -8.65 -8.77
CA LEU A 139 2.10 -7.69 -8.92
C LEU A 139 1.50 -7.79 -10.32
N LYS A 140 0.22 -8.08 -10.41
CA LYS A 140 -0.53 -8.26 -11.66
C LYS A 140 -1.62 -7.23 -11.87
N TYR A 141 -2.15 -6.68 -10.78
CA TYR A 141 -3.36 -5.91 -10.82
C TYR A 141 -3.38 -4.78 -9.78
N ILE A 142 -3.80 -3.60 -10.24
CA ILE A 142 -4.20 -2.46 -9.42
C ILE A 142 -5.70 -2.29 -9.65
N SER A 143 -6.48 -2.19 -8.58
CA SER A 143 -7.93 -2.03 -8.70
C SER A 143 -8.32 -0.82 -9.53
N GLU A 144 -9.34 -0.97 -10.38
CA GLU A 144 -9.93 0.13 -11.16
C GLU A 144 -10.60 1.19 -10.26
N ASN A 145 -10.86 0.89 -8.98
CA ASN A 145 -11.40 1.84 -8.01
C ASN A 145 -10.34 2.78 -7.41
N ILE A 146 -9.05 2.43 -7.54
CA ILE A 146 -7.95 3.30 -7.09
C ILE A 146 -7.68 4.32 -8.19
N LYS A 147 -7.99 5.58 -7.92
CA LYS A 147 -7.87 6.67 -8.90
C LYS A 147 -6.79 7.70 -8.58
N TYR A 148 -6.18 7.63 -7.40
CA TYR A 148 -5.24 8.64 -6.96
C TYR A 148 -4.06 8.09 -6.19
N PHE A 149 -2.87 8.59 -6.52
CA PHE A 149 -1.66 8.52 -5.70
C PHE A 149 -0.95 9.89 -5.74
N ILE A 150 -0.19 10.20 -4.71
CA ILE A 150 0.82 11.26 -4.81
C ILE A 150 2.03 10.69 -5.55
N TYR A 151 2.48 9.52 -5.16
CA TYR A 151 3.64 8.83 -5.72
C TYR A 151 3.30 7.35 -5.95
N LEU A 152 3.61 6.85 -7.15
CA LEU A 152 3.48 5.43 -7.49
C LEU A 152 4.74 4.94 -8.21
N ASN A 153 5.48 4.05 -7.57
CA ASN A 153 6.60 3.35 -8.18
C ASN A 153 6.31 1.85 -8.30
N ILE A 154 6.13 1.39 -9.52
CA ILE A 154 5.97 -0.01 -9.91
C ILE A 154 6.99 -0.40 -10.99
N SER A 155 8.16 0.25 -10.96
CA SER A 155 9.26 -0.10 -11.86
C SER A 155 9.70 -1.55 -11.63
N PHE A 156 10.16 -2.20 -12.70
CA PHE A 156 10.55 -3.62 -12.70
C PHE A 156 9.42 -4.62 -12.31
N CYS A 157 8.15 -4.18 -12.29
CA CYS A 157 7.01 -5.06 -12.06
C CYS A 157 6.58 -5.72 -13.38
N ASN A 158 7.16 -6.89 -13.67
CA ASN A 158 7.06 -7.52 -15.00
C ASN A 158 5.73 -8.21 -15.29
N ASN A 159 4.84 -8.37 -14.30
CA ASN A 159 3.55 -9.04 -14.49
C ASN A 159 2.36 -8.08 -14.58
N ILE A 160 2.52 -6.81 -14.21
CA ILE A 160 1.49 -5.80 -14.42
C ILE A 160 1.50 -5.36 -15.89
N LYS A 161 0.32 -5.32 -16.52
CA LYS A 161 0.19 -5.04 -17.96
C LYS A 161 -0.59 -3.78 -18.26
N LYS A 162 -1.38 -3.30 -17.30
CA LYS A 162 -2.19 -2.09 -17.43
C LYS A 162 -2.34 -1.39 -16.08
N LEU A 163 -2.60 -0.10 -16.14
CA LEU A 163 -3.00 0.75 -15.04
C LEU A 163 -4.51 1.05 -15.12
N PRO A 164 -5.17 1.43 -14.03
CA PRO A 164 -6.54 1.94 -14.06
C PRO A 164 -6.68 3.17 -14.96
N ASP A 165 -7.82 3.30 -15.66
CA ASP A 165 -8.16 4.53 -16.37
C ASP A 165 -8.50 5.66 -15.37
N ASP A 166 -8.39 6.91 -15.82
CA ASP A 166 -8.59 8.13 -15.02
C ASP A 166 -7.66 8.23 -13.80
N LEU A 167 -6.46 7.65 -13.91
CA LEU A 167 -5.47 7.66 -12.82
C LEU A 167 -4.81 9.03 -12.71
N VAL A 168 -4.81 9.58 -11.50
CA VAL A 168 -4.15 10.85 -11.17
C VAL A 168 -2.97 10.60 -10.24
N ILE A 169 -1.79 11.02 -10.66
CA ILE A 169 -0.55 10.98 -9.88
C ILE A 169 -0.05 12.41 -9.70
N SER A 170 -0.25 13.00 -8.52
CA SER A 170 0.10 14.41 -8.32
C SER A 170 1.59 14.70 -8.32
N ASP A 171 2.43 13.70 -8.13
CA ASP A 171 3.89 13.82 -8.18
C ASP A 171 4.49 12.86 -9.24
N ILE A 172 5.01 11.72 -8.87
CA ILE A 172 5.78 10.84 -9.76
C ILE A 172 5.07 9.52 -10.00
N LEU A 173 4.89 9.17 -11.28
CA LEU A 173 4.60 7.81 -11.74
C LEU A 173 5.86 7.18 -12.34
N ASN A 174 6.35 6.11 -11.72
CA ASN A 174 7.45 5.32 -12.28
C ASN A 174 6.97 3.92 -12.67
N ILE A 175 6.90 3.68 -13.99
CA ILE A 175 6.57 2.40 -14.61
C ILE A 175 7.73 1.82 -15.43
N SER A 176 8.94 2.37 -15.27
CA SER A 176 10.12 1.95 -16.02
C SER A 176 10.39 0.46 -15.87
N PHE A 177 10.85 -0.19 -16.91
CA PHE A 177 11.17 -1.63 -16.92
C PHE A 177 9.99 -2.53 -16.55
N SER A 178 8.75 -2.06 -16.69
CA SER A 178 7.55 -2.88 -16.48
C SER A 178 7.04 -3.49 -17.78
N SER A 179 6.04 -4.38 -17.69
CA SER A 179 5.39 -4.96 -18.87
C SER A 179 4.17 -4.17 -19.36
N ILE A 180 3.99 -2.94 -18.91
CA ILE A 180 2.91 -2.05 -19.36
C ILE A 180 3.11 -1.73 -20.84
N ARG A 181 2.02 -1.85 -21.61
CA ARG A 181 2.02 -1.69 -23.07
C ARG A 181 1.25 -0.48 -23.54
N LYS A 182 0.39 0.06 -22.69
CA LYS A 182 -0.42 1.26 -22.95
C LYS A 182 -0.54 2.07 -21.68
N LEU A 183 -0.47 3.37 -21.80
CA LEU A 183 -0.90 4.27 -20.72
C LEU A 183 -2.44 4.25 -20.63
N PRO A 184 -3.00 4.43 -19.43
CA PRO A 184 -4.45 4.52 -19.27
C PRO A 184 -5.00 5.80 -19.92
N ASN A 185 -6.30 5.77 -20.24
CA ASN A 185 -6.99 6.99 -20.67
C ASN A 185 -7.02 8.00 -19.54
N ASN A 186 -6.99 9.28 -19.88
CA ASN A 186 -7.04 10.40 -18.94
C ASN A 186 -5.98 10.32 -17.82
N LEU A 187 -4.80 9.76 -18.12
CA LEU A 187 -3.70 9.75 -17.15
C LEU A 187 -3.21 11.17 -16.88
N HIS A 188 -3.20 11.55 -15.60
CA HIS A 188 -2.56 12.78 -15.14
C HIS A 188 -1.35 12.45 -14.28
N ALA A 189 -0.20 13.07 -14.55
CA ALA A 189 0.99 12.94 -13.72
C ALA A 189 1.81 14.25 -13.74
N ARG A 190 2.55 14.56 -12.67
CA ARG A 190 3.55 15.63 -12.73
C ARG A 190 4.76 15.15 -13.51
N VAL A 191 5.31 14.01 -13.13
CA VAL A 191 6.46 13.37 -13.80
C VAL A 191 6.12 11.92 -14.12
N LEU A 192 6.44 11.50 -15.36
CA LEU A 192 6.26 10.12 -15.82
C LEU A 192 7.61 9.50 -16.18
N HIS A 193 8.03 8.45 -15.48
CA HIS A 193 9.15 7.59 -15.85
C HIS A 193 8.64 6.32 -16.52
N MET A 194 9.03 6.09 -17.78
CA MET A 194 8.57 4.93 -18.57
C MET A 194 9.69 4.28 -19.40
N LYS A 195 10.96 4.47 -19.00
CA LYS A 195 12.10 3.86 -19.67
C LYS A 195 11.94 2.34 -19.80
N ASN A 196 12.32 1.78 -20.94
CA ASN A 196 12.26 0.33 -21.21
C ASN A 196 10.87 -0.30 -20.96
N THR A 197 9.80 0.43 -21.24
CA THR A 197 8.45 -0.13 -21.32
C THR A 197 8.15 -0.61 -22.75
N LYS A 198 7.00 -1.29 -22.94
CA LYS A 198 6.53 -1.71 -24.27
C LYS A 198 5.48 -0.76 -24.85
N ILE A 199 5.41 0.46 -24.34
CA ILE A 199 4.48 1.50 -24.80
C ILE A 199 4.93 1.98 -26.17
N LYS A 200 3.99 2.02 -27.12
CA LYS A 200 4.25 2.43 -28.53
C LYS A 200 3.56 3.71 -28.91
N GLU A 201 2.75 4.26 -28.05
CA GLU A 201 1.96 5.45 -28.31
C GLU A 201 1.74 6.23 -27.01
N LEU A 202 1.89 7.55 -27.07
CA LEU A 202 1.42 8.45 -26.02
C LEU A 202 -0.02 8.84 -26.33
N PRO A 203 -0.99 8.63 -25.41
CA PRO A 203 -2.38 8.99 -25.67
C PRO A 203 -2.54 10.51 -25.79
N LEU A 204 -3.48 10.96 -26.60
CA LEU A 204 -3.73 12.40 -26.84
C LEU A 204 -4.31 13.12 -25.61
N ASP A 205 -4.95 12.36 -24.73
CA ASP A 205 -5.51 12.80 -23.45
C ASP A 205 -4.53 12.70 -22.26
N LEU A 206 -3.26 12.34 -22.53
CA LEU A 206 -2.21 12.30 -21.52
C LEU A 206 -1.89 13.71 -21.01
N ALA A 207 -2.01 13.91 -19.71
CA ALA A 207 -1.67 15.17 -19.04
C ALA A 207 -0.43 14.99 -18.14
N VAL A 208 0.75 15.31 -18.65
CA VAL A 208 1.99 15.39 -17.88
C VAL A 208 2.42 16.84 -17.78
N THR A 209 2.64 17.36 -16.55
CA THR A 209 2.95 18.79 -16.35
C THR A 209 4.43 19.11 -16.50
N ASP A 210 5.35 18.27 -15.99
CA ASP A 210 6.78 18.59 -15.97
C ASP A 210 7.59 17.80 -16.99
N ALA A 211 7.71 16.47 -16.83
CA ALA A 211 8.61 15.67 -17.65
C ALA A 211 8.15 14.24 -17.89
N ILE A 212 8.48 13.71 -19.07
CA ILE A 212 8.34 12.32 -19.47
C ILE A 212 9.74 11.76 -19.70
N PHE A 213 10.19 10.84 -18.86
CA PHE A 213 11.48 10.17 -18.99
C PHE A 213 11.35 8.87 -19.76
N ILE A 214 12.03 8.76 -20.88
CA ILE A 214 12.05 7.58 -21.76
C ILE A 214 13.48 7.07 -21.98
N GLY A 215 13.64 5.86 -22.51
CA GLY A 215 14.91 5.33 -22.99
C GLY A 215 15.17 5.73 -24.44
N GLU A 216 16.44 5.62 -24.89
CA GLU A 216 16.84 5.90 -26.28
C GLU A 216 16.09 5.06 -27.30
N ASP A 217 15.71 3.82 -26.93
CA ASP A 217 14.95 2.88 -27.76
C ASP A 217 13.48 3.28 -27.96
N MET A 218 13.01 4.30 -27.26
CA MET A 218 11.62 4.77 -27.27
C MET A 218 11.39 6.04 -28.09
N THR A 219 12.38 6.54 -28.82
CA THR A 219 12.28 7.80 -29.59
C THR A 219 11.30 7.74 -30.77
N ASN A 220 10.91 6.54 -31.21
CA ASN A 220 9.96 6.32 -32.32
C ASN A 220 8.53 6.02 -31.84
N ILE A 221 8.18 6.38 -30.59
CA ILE A 221 6.80 6.18 -30.13
C ILE A 221 5.84 7.17 -30.84
N LYS A 222 4.65 6.70 -31.17
CA LYS A 222 3.61 7.52 -31.82
C LYS A 222 3.22 8.70 -30.92
N ASN A 223 2.94 9.84 -31.51
CA ASN A 223 2.63 11.12 -30.84
C ASN A 223 3.80 11.74 -30.06
N PHE A 224 5.04 11.26 -30.28
CA PHE A 224 6.24 11.82 -29.64
C PHE A 224 6.34 13.35 -29.79
N ASP A 225 6.13 13.87 -31.01
CA ASP A 225 6.27 15.29 -31.32
C ASP A 225 5.31 16.18 -30.53
N ILE A 226 4.13 15.65 -30.15
CA ILE A 226 3.14 16.39 -29.34
C ILE A 226 3.68 16.69 -27.94
N PHE A 227 4.51 15.79 -27.39
CA PHE A 227 5.05 15.89 -26.04
C PHE A 227 6.55 16.22 -26.00
N LYS A 228 7.15 16.60 -27.14
CA LYS A 228 8.59 16.78 -27.31
C LYS A 228 9.22 17.69 -26.26
N ASP A 229 8.56 18.77 -25.89
CA ASP A 229 9.09 19.75 -24.92
C ASP A 229 9.17 19.17 -23.49
N LYS A 230 8.42 18.12 -23.20
CA LYS A 230 8.40 17.43 -21.91
C LYS A 230 9.25 16.17 -21.88
N ILE A 231 9.62 15.62 -23.03
CA ILE A 231 10.37 14.38 -23.14
C ILE A 231 11.84 14.60 -22.76
N LYS A 232 12.36 13.74 -21.89
CA LYS A 232 13.77 13.63 -21.51
C LYS A 232 14.23 12.20 -21.79
N ILE A 233 15.28 12.08 -22.59
CA ILE A 233 15.89 10.77 -22.93
C ILE A 233 17.00 10.49 -21.92
N ILE A 234 16.98 9.31 -21.28
CA ILE A 234 17.89 8.90 -20.19
C ILE A 234 18.40 7.48 -20.38
#